data_335b48c5fef28ecd638e61c2d31083ee
#
_entry.id   335b48c5fef28ecd638e61c2d31083ee
#
_cell.length_a   1.000
_cell.length_b   1.000
_cell.length_c   1.000
_cell.angle_alpha   90.00
_cell.angle_beta   90.00
_cell.angle_gamma   90.00
#
_symmetry.space_group_name_H-M   'P 1'
#
loop_
_entity.id
_entity.type
_entity.pdbx_description
1 polymer ?
#
loop_
_entity_poly.entity_id
_entity_poly.type
_entity_poly.pdbx_seq_one_letter_code
_entity_poly.pdbx_strand_id
1 'polypeptide(L)'
;MKSIVWQKAAVNGLLIGMAAFAMFPLLWMLSVSFMQQGEASTFPPPLLPAHATLANYRELFERAGMGRYLLNSAAVAAAATFLSLLFNLAAGYAFAKLRFAGRERVFQTLLAALVIPAQVAMIPLFLMMKWLGLVNSYGGVVVPALASVFGIYLVRQYARSIPDDLLEAARIDGAGELRIFTTIVLPLLKPIVVTLAIFTFLASWNDFMWPLIVLSDQAWQTAPVALAGLSREHVQDNELMMAGSVVTIVPVLLLFLALQRHYIEGLLLGSVKG
;
A
#
# COMPACT_ATOMS: atom_id res chain seq x y z
N MET A 1 -11.68 -41.81 -13.48
CA MET A 1 -12.41 -40.55 -13.74
C MET A 1 -13.30 -40.09 -12.56
N LYS A 2 -14.13 -40.97 -11.93
CA LYS A 2 -15.01 -40.59 -10.81
C LYS A 2 -14.26 -40.03 -9.59
N SER A 3 -13.09 -40.62 -9.21
CA SER A 3 -12.28 -40.17 -8.07
C SER A 3 -11.72 -38.76 -8.23
N ILE A 4 -11.33 -38.38 -9.43
CA ILE A 4 -10.81 -37.04 -9.73
C ILE A 4 -11.92 -35.97 -9.62
N VAL A 5 -13.15 -36.33 -10.00
CA VAL A 5 -14.32 -35.40 -9.90
C VAL A 5 -14.65 -35.15 -8.42
N TRP A 6 -14.66 -36.20 -7.59
CA TRP A 6 -14.90 -36.09 -6.15
C TRP A 6 -13.79 -35.30 -5.43
N GLN A 7 -12.52 -35.52 -5.80
CA GLN A 7 -11.41 -34.73 -5.24
C GLN A 7 -11.53 -33.23 -5.60
N LYS A 8 -11.85 -32.92 -6.86
CA LYS A 8 -12.08 -31.52 -7.27
C LYS A 8 -13.28 -30.90 -6.55
N ALA A 9 -14.37 -31.63 -6.40
CA ALA A 9 -15.55 -31.16 -5.67
C ALA A 9 -15.23 -30.89 -4.18
N ALA A 10 -14.50 -31.80 -3.53
CA ALA A 10 -14.06 -31.63 -2.15
C ALA A 10 -13.11 -30.43 -1.97
N VAL A 11 -12.13 -30.26 -2.86
CA VAL A 11 -11.22 -29.12 -2.84
C VAL A 11 -11.97 -27.79 -3.08
N ASN A 12 -12.87 -27.75 -4.06
CA ASN A 12 -13.67 -26.55 -4.31
C ASN A 12 -14.61 -26.25 -3.13
N GLY A 13 -15.22 -27.25 -2.51
CA GLY A 13 -16.04 -27.08 -1.32
C GLY A 13 -15.23 -26.50 -0.15
N LEU A 14 -14.02 -27.00 0.07
CA LEU A 14 -13.10 -26.48 1.09
C LEU A 14 -12.72 -25.02 0.79
N LEU A 15 -12.35 -24.72 -0.46
CA LEU A 15 -11.98 -23.37 -0.87
C LEU A 15 -13.14 -22.36 -0.71
N ILE A 16 -14.37 -22.76 -1.08
CA ILE A 16 -15.58 -21.94 -0.87
C ILE A 16 -15.83 -21.73 0.62
N GLY A 17 -15.70 -22.77 1.44
CA GLY A 17 -15.88 -22.67 2.89
C GLY A 17 -14.84 -21.73 3.53
N MET A 18 -13.57 -21.83 3.13
CA MET A 18 -12.53 -20.92 3.58
C MET A 18 -12.78 -19.47 3.12
N ALA A 19 -13.20 -19.29 1.89
CA ALA A 19 -13.55 -17.96 1.37
C ALA A 19 -14.72 -17.34 2.14
N ALA A 20 -15.80 -18.11 2.38
CA ALA A 20 -16.94 -17.67 3.17
C ALA A 20 -16.55 -17.30 4.61
N PHE A 21 -15.70 -18.10 5.24
CA PHE A 21 -15.17 -17.83 6.58
C PHE A 21 -14.33 -16.54 6.60
N ALA A 22 -13.47 -16.34 5.61
CA ALA A 22 -12.66 -15.14 5.50
C ALA A 22 -13.48 -13.87 5.22
N MET A 23 -14.59 -14.00 4.47
CA MET A 23 -15.51 -12.90 4.17
C MET A 23 -16.43 -12.55 5.34
N PHE A 24 -16.69 -13.47 6.25
CA PHE A 24 -17.64 -13.28 7.34
C PHE A 24 -17.36 -12.03 8.19
N PRO A 25 -16.13 -11.77 8.68
CA PRO A 25 -15.85 -10.56 9.46
C PRO A 25 -16.13 -9.27 8.67
N LEU A 26 -15.81 -9.26 7.36
CA LEU A 26 -16.03 -8.08 6.50
C LEU A 26 -17.53 -7.83 6.27
N LEU A 27 -18.30 -8.91 6.06
CA LEU A 27 -19.75 -8.82 5.92
C LEU A 27 -20.41 -8.37 7.22
N TRP A 28 -19.93 -8.86 8.37
CA TRP A 28 -20.43 -8.43 9.67
C TRP A 28 -20.08 -6.96 9.94
N MET A 29 -18.85 -6.53 9.66
CA MET A 29 -18.43 -5.13 9.73
C MET A 29 -19.37 -4.23 8.89
N LEU A 30 -19.66 -4.65 7.66
CA LEU A 30 -20.59 -3.94 6.78
C LEU A 30 -22.00 -3.91 7.38
N SER A 31 -22.49 -5.02 7.94
CA SER A 31 -23.78 -5.10 8.62
C SER A 31 -23.87 -4.14 9.81
N VAL A 32 -22.87 -4.17 10.69
CA VAL A 32 -22.79 -3.31 11.89
C VAL A 32 -22.77 -1.83 11.51
N SER A 33 -22.11 -1.45 10.41
CA SER A 33 -22.05 -0.05 9.97
C SER A 33 -23.42 0.58 9.67
N PHE A 34 -24.44 -0.24 9.45
CA PHE A 34 -25.83 0.18 9.24
C PHE A 34 -26.71 0.01 10.49
N MET A 35 -26.20 -0.49 11.61
CA MET A 35 -26.94 -0.65 12.85
C MET A 35 -27.13 0.70 13.56
N GLN A 36 -28.14 0.76 14.44
CA GLN A 36 -28.31 1.91 15.33
C GLN A 36 -27.28 1.86 16.45
N GLN A 37 -26.93 3.02 16.98
CA GLN A 37 -25.94 3.14 18.05
C GLN A 37 -26.28 2.24 19.24
N GLY A 38 -25.30 1.43 19.66
CA GLY A 38 -25.43 0.46 20.76
C GLY A 38 -26.02 -0.90 20.37
N GLU A 39 -26.56 -1.06 19.15
CA GLU A 39 -27.19 -2.32 18.71
C GLU A 39 -26.16 -3.46 18.64
N ALA A 40 -24.94 -3.18 18.11
CA ALA A 40 -23.87 -4.18 18.05
C ALA A 40 -23.27 -4.56 19.40
N SER A 41 -23.53 -3.76 20.44
CA SER A 41 -23.05 -4.00 21.81
C SER A 41 -24.00 -4.88 22.63
N THR A 42 -25.14 -5.31 22.07
CA THR A 42 -26.07 -6.22 22.73
C THR A 42 -25.54 -7.65 22.77
N PHE A 43 -26.01 -8.46 23.70
CA PHE A 43 -25.59 -9.87 23.80
C PHE A 43 -26.79 -10.82 23.60
N PRO A 44 -26.75 -11.77 22.67
CA PRO A 44 -25.72 -11.95 21.62
C PRO A 44 -25.76 -10.81 20.58
N PRO A 45 -24.61 -10.43 19.99
CA PRO A 45 -24.59 -9.37 18.98
C PRO A 45 -25.37 -9.81 17.72
N PRO A 46 -26.22 -8.94 17.15
CA PRO A 46 -27.01 -9.29 15.99
C PRO A 46 -26.12 -9.40 14.73
N LEU A 47 -26.49 -10.28 13.82
CA LEU A 47 -25.81 -10.42 12.52
C LEU A 47 -26.27 -9.39 11.49
N LEU A 48 -27.55 -8.96 11.59
CA LEU A 48 -28.17 -7.99 10.70
C LEU A 48 -28.83 -6.88 11.51
N PRO A 49 -28.89 -5.64 10.99
CA PRO A 49 -29.54 -4.53 11.68
C PRO A 49 -31.06 -4.77 11.81
N ALA A 50 -31.62 -4.49 12.97
CA ALA A 50 -33.07 -4.51 13.17
C ALA A 50 -33.76 -3.41 12.33
N HIS A 51 -33.13 -2.25 12.25
CA HIS A 51 -33.55 -1.12 11.42
C HIS A 51 -32.29 -0.48 10.81
N ALA A 52 -32.04 -0.77 9.52
CA ALA A 52 -30.89 -0.23 8.80
C ALA A 52 -30.95 1.31 8.75
N THR A 53 -29.82 1.96 9.10
CA THR A 53 -29.71 3.42 9.11
C THR A 53 -28.41 3.88 8.43
N LEU A 54 -28.41 5.09 7.87
CA LEU A 54 -27.22 5.79 7.38
C LEU A 54 -26.70 6.83 8.39
N ALA A 55 -27.24 6.86 9.60
CA ALA A 55 -26.85 7.85 10.62
C ALA A 55 -25.35 7.84 10.91
N ASN A 56 -24.75 6.66 11.05
CA ASN A 56 -23.30 6.51 11.28
C ASN A 56 -22.47 7.12 10.15
N TYR A 57 -22.85 6.92 8.90
CA TYR A 57 -22.16 7.53 7.76
C TYR A 57 -22.33 9.05 7.72
N ARG A 58 -23.54 9.55 8.03
CA ARG A 58 -23.77 10.99 8.12
C ARG A 58 -22.91 11.62 9.21
N GLU A 59 -22.89 11.04 10.41
CA GLU A 59 -22.06 11.50 11.51
C GLU A 59 -20.57 11.47 11.17
N LEU A 60 -20.11 10.39 10.53
CA LEU A 60 -18.74 10.20 10.09
C LEU A 60 -18.27 11.32 9.13
N PHE A 61 -19.11 11.73 8.18
CA PHE A 61 -18.74 12.74 7.20
C PHE A 61 -19.02 14.17 7.67
N GLU A 62 -20.15 14.41 8.36
CA GLU A 62 -20.57 15.77 8.75
C GLU A 62 -19.89 16.23 10.04
N ARG A 63 -19.73 15.35 11.04
CA ARG A 63 -19.15 15.69 12.34
C ARG A 63 -17.70 15.29 12.49
N ALA A 64 -17.36 14.03 12.17
CA ALA A 64 -15.99 13.55 12.31
C ALA A 64 -15.06 13.99 11.17
N GLY A 65 -15.58 14.57 10.07
CA GLY A 65 -14.76 15.12 8.99
C GLY A 65 -13.99 14.08 8.17
N MET A 66 -14.46 12.82 8.12
CA MET A 66 -13.77 11.70 7.48
C MET A 66 -13.41 11.97 6.01
N GLY A 67 -14.19 12.77 5.31
CA GLY A 67 -13.89 13.15 3.92
C GLY A 67 -12.52 13.80 3.76
N ARG A 68 -12.11 14.67 4.70
CA ARG A 68 -10.78 15.30 4.71
C ARG A 68 -9.69 14.24 4.90
N TYR A 69 -9.85 13.33 5.86
CA TYR A 69 -8.85 12.31 6.17
C TYR A 69 -8.66 11.33 5.00
N LEU A 70 -9.72 10.99 4.29
CA LEU A 70 -9.65 10.20 3.06
C LEU A 70 -8.89 10.93 1.95
N LEU A 71 -9.16 12.22 1.75
CA LEU A 71 -8.43 13.05 0.79
C LEU A 71 -6.95 13.18 1.18
N ASN A 72 -6.65 13.38 2.47
CA ASN A 72 -5.28 13.39 2.97
C ASN A 72 -4.57 12.06 2.67
N SER A 73 -5.21 10.94 2.98
CA SER A 73 -4.67 9.60 2.67
C SER A 73 -4.43 9.41 1.18
N ALA A 74 -5.39 9.81 0.34
CA ALA A 74 -5.27 9.71 -1.11
C ALA A 74 -4.11 10.58 -1.65
N ALA A 75 -3.99 11.83 -1.17
CA ALA A 75 -2.93 12.74 -1.55
C ALA A 75 -1.55 12.21 -1.14
N VAL A 76 -1.40 11.76 0.12
CA VAL A 76 -0.15 11.19 0.65
C VAL A 76 0.22 9.91 -0.10
N ALA A 77 -0.72 8.96 -0.25
CA ALA A 77 -0.46 7.70 -0.93
C ALA A 77 -0.12 7.90 -2.41
N ALA A 78 -0.82 8.81 -3.12
CA ALA A 78 -0.51 9.13 -4.51
C ALA A 78 0.86 9.80 -4.65
N ALA A 79 1.18 10.79 -3.81
CA ALA A 79 2.46 11.49 -3.82
C ALA A 79 3.61 10.55 -3.48
N ALA A 80 3.47 9.74 -2.42
CA ALA A 80 4.47 8.74 -2.02
C ALA A 80 4.69 7.71 -3.14
N THR A 81 3.62 7.22 -3.78
CA THR A 81 3.72 6.27 -4.89
C THR A 81 4.45 6.87 -6.08
N PHE A 82 4.02 8.05 -6.54
CA PHE A 82 4.61 8.69 -7.71
C PHE A 82 6.10 8.99 -7.50
N LEU A 83 6.45 9.61 -6.37
CA LEU A 83 7.83 9.97 -6.07
C LEU A 83 8.69 8.74 -5.80
N SER A 84 8.16 7.75 -5.07
CA SER A 84 8.87 6.49 -4.84
C SER A 84 9.16 5.75 -6.14
N LEU A 85 8.21 5.69 -7.07
CA LEU A 85 8.45 5.11 -8.40
C LEU A 85 9.58 5.83 -9.12
N LEU A 86 9.57 7.16 -9.14
CA LEU A 86 10.59 7.96 -9.80
C LEU A 86 12.00 7.61 -9.27
N PHE A 87 12.18 7.61 -7.96
CA PHE A 87 13.49 7.34 -7.34
C PHE A 87 13.88 5.86 -7.44
N ASN A 88 12.96 4.93 -7.19
CA ASN A 88 13.26 3.50 -7.21
C ASN A 88 13.58 3.00 -8.62
N LEU A 89 12.87 3.51 -9.66
CA LEU A 89 13.13 3.15 -11.06
C LEU A 89 14.49 3.66 -11.51
N ALA A 90 14.80 4.92 -11.23
CA ALA A 90 16.10 5.51 -11.57
C ALA A 90 17.26 4.81 -10.86
N ALA A 91 17.13 4.60 -9.53
CA ALA A 91 18.16 3.93 -8.74
C ALA A 91 18.32 2.45 -9.15
N GLY A 92 17.21 1.72 -9.31
CA GLY A 92 17.23 0.32 -9.73
C GLY A 92 17.87 0.13 -11.09
N TYR A 93 17.55 1.00 -12.07
CA TYR A 93 18.23 1.04 -13.37
C TYR A 93 19.72 1.32 -13.21
N ALA A 94 20.11 2.33 -12.46
CA ALA A 94 21.52 2.67 -12.24
C ALA A 94 22.29 1.48 -11.64
N PHE A 95 21.75 0.83 -10.61
CA PHE A 95 22.36 -0.35 -10.02
C PHE A 95 22.36 -1.59 -10.93
N ALA A 96 21.47 -1.67 -11.91
CA ALA A 96 21.42 -2.80 -12.86
C ALA A 96 22.38 -2.61 -14.03
N LYS A 97 22.36 -1.45 -14.66
CA LYS A 97 22.91 -1.20 -16.00
C LYS A 97 24.05 -0.20 -16.08
N LEU A 98 24.13 0.75 -15.15
CA LEU A 98 25.21 1.74 -15.18
C LEU A 98 26.47 1.21 -14.50
N ARG A 99 27.63 1.65 -14.98
CA ARG A 99 28.95 1.30 -14.44
C ARG A 99 29.50 2.48 -13.64
N PHE A 100 29.56 2.35 -12.32
CA PHE A 100 30.18 3.35 -11.44
C PHE A 100 30.96 2.68 -10.31
N ALA A 101 31.97 3.38 -9.79
CA ALA A 101 32.80 2.87 -8.71
C ALA A 101 31.96 2.61 -7.43
N GLY A 102 32.17 1.46 -6.81
CA GLY A 102 31.49 1.10 -5.57
C GLY A 102 30.03 0.61 -5.73
N ARG A 103 29.50 0.50 -6.97
CA ARG A 103 28.11 0.08 -7.23
C ARG A 103 27.64 -1.09 -6.37
N GLU A 104 28.40 -2.18 -6.39
CA GLU A 104 28.01 -3.40 -5.69
C GLU A 104 28.08 -3.24 -4.16
N ARG A 105 29.10 -2.54 -3.66
CA ARG A 105 29.25 -2.27 -2.21
C ARG A 105 28.09 -1.42 -1.69
N VAL A 106 27.73 -0.34 -2.39
CA VAL A 106 26.59 0.51 -2.03
C VAL A 106 25.31 -0.29 -2.04
N PHE A 107 25.09 -1.11 -3.09
CA PHE A 107 23.90 -1.94 -3.18
C PHE A 107 23.81 -2.97 -2.04
N GLN A 108 24.91 -3.64 -1.70
CA GLN A 108 24.95 -4.58 -0.57
C GLN A 108 24.69 -3.88 0.77
N THR A 109 25.20 -2.67 0.97
CA THR A 109 24.91 -1.86 2.16
C THR A 109 23.43 -1.51 2.24
N LEU A 110 22.78 -1.14 1.12
CA LEU A 110 21.34 -0.91 1.08
C LEU A 110 20.56 -2.18 1.45
N LEU A 111 20.96 -3.35 0.93
CA LEU A 111 20.30 -4.61 1.28
C LEU A 111 20.49 -4.95 2.77
N ALA A 112 21.66 -4.69 3.33
CA ALA A 112 21.90 -4.91 4.76
C ALA A 112 20.98 -4.05 5.64
N ALA A 113 20.58 -2.87 5.18
CA ALA A 113 19.62 -2.03 5.89
C ALA A 113 18.22 -2.63 6.01
N LEU A 114 17.82 -3.60 5.15
CA LEU A 114 16.54 -4.32 5.27
C LEU A 114 16.44 -5.19 6.53
N VAL A 115 17.55 -5.54 7.14
CA VAL A 115 17.59 -6.32 8.39
C VAL A 115 17.14 -5.48 9.59
N ILE A 116 17.26 -4.14 9.48
CA ILE A 116 16.87 -3.24 10.56
C ILE A 116 15.35 -3.06 10.53
N PRO A 117 14.63 -3.42 11.62
CA PRO A 117 13.19 -3.18 11.70
C PRO A 117 12.89 -1.67 11.58
N ALA A 118 11.91 -1.31 10.74
CA ALA A 118 11.55 0.09 10.51
C ALA A 118 11.17 0.83 11.81
N GLN A 119 10.58 0.11 12.77
CA GLN A 119 10.18 0.65 14.07
C GLN A 119 11.36 1.18 14.89
N VAL A 120 12.54 0.55 14.79
CA VAL A 120 13.78 1.00 15.47
C VAL A 120 14.25 2.35 14.93
N ALA A 121 14.03 2.58 13.64
CA ALA A 121 14.43 3.81 12.98
C ALA A 121 13.44 4.98 13.18
N MET A 122 12.25 4.75 13.76
CA MET A 122 11.20 5.79 13.86
C MET A 122 11.64 7.01 14.69
N ILE A 123 12.33 6.80 15.82
CA ILE A 123 12.80 7.92 16.67
C ILE A 123 13.85 8.78 15.93
N PRO A 124 14.97 8.24 15.43
CA PRO A 124 15.92 9.03 14.68
C PRO A 124 15.32 9.65 13.42
N LEU A 125 14.39 8.96 12.74
CA LEU A 125 13.68 9.50 11.60
C LEU A 125 12.81 10.69 11.96
N PHE A 126 12.07 10.63 13.08
CA PHE A 126 11.30 11.75 13.60
C PHE A 126 12.18 12.97 13.91
N LEU A 127 13.34 12.75 14.56
CA LEU A 127 14.27 13.82 14.85
C LEU A 127 14.81 14.46 13.56
N MET A 128 15.07 13.66 12.53
CA MET A 128 15.49 14.16 11.22
C MET A 128 14.38 14.99 10.56
N MET A 129 13.12 14.51 10.56
CA MET A 129 11.98 15.28 10.03
C MET A 129 11.75 16.57 10.82
N LYS A 130 11.94 16.55 12.14
CA LYS A 130 11.88 17.75 12.98
C LYS A 130 12.95 18.76 12.61
N TRP A 131 14.19 18.30 12.42
CA TRP A 131 15.30 19.15 12.01
C TRP A 131 15.07 19.76 10.61
N LEU A 132 14.45 19.02 9.68
CA LEU A 132 14.09 19.49 8.36
C LEU A 132 12.84 20.40 8.34
N GLY A 133 12.14 20.60 9.47
CA GLY A 133 10.91 21.38 9.54
C GLY A 133 9.70 20.70 8.87
N LEU A 134 9.74 19.38 8.70
CA LEU A 134 8.71 18.60 8.00
C LEU A 134 7.70 17.92 8.92
N VAL A 135 7.86 18.03 10.25
CA VAL A 135 6.85 17.53 11.21
C VAL A 135 5.54 18.26 10.98
N ASN A 136 4.44 17.54 11.11
CA ASN A 136 3.08 18.04 10.90
C ASN A 136 2.82 18.54 9.47
N SER A 137 3.34 17.82 8.48
CA SER A 137 3.14 18.09 7.07
C SER A 137 3.11 16.80 6.25
N TYR A 138 2.52 16.83 5.05
CA TYR A 138 2.59 15.70 4.12
C TYR A 138 4.04 15.35 3.73
N GLY A 139 4.93 16.37 3.67
CA GLY A 139 6.35 16.14 3.43
C GLY A 139 6.98 15.21 4.46
N GLY A 140 6.60 15.34 5.74
CA GLY A 140 7.09 14.47 6.81
C GLY A 140 6.69 12.99 6.65
N VAL A 141 5.57 12.72 5.96
CA VAL A 141 5.14 11.35 5.65
C VAL A 141 5.77 10.86 4.34
N VAL A 142 5.79 11.69 3.31
CA VAL A 142 6.19 11.31 1.95
C VAL A 142 7.71 11.18 1.80
N VAL A 143 8.50 12.08 2.41
CA VAL A 143 9.98 12.12 2.24
C VAL A 143 10.65 10.80 2.66
N PRO A 144 10.32 10.15 3.79
CA PRO A 144 10.89 8.85 4.12
C PRO A 144 10.54 7.72 3.14
N ALA A 145 9.42 7.86 2.42
CA ALA A 145 8.95 6.86 1.45
C ALA A 145 9.53 7.04 0.03
N LEU A 146 10.33 8.10 -0.23
CA LEU A 146 10.84 8.43 -1.56
C LEU A 146 11.68 7.31 -2.19
N ALA A 147 12.48 6.61 -1.40
CA ALA A 147 13.35 5.55 -1.87
C ALA A 147 13.25 4.34 -0.94
N SER A 148 12.64 3.27 -1.41
CA SER A 148 12.58 2.04 -0.64
C SER A 148 13.66 1.06 -1.13
N VAL A 149 14.40 0.47 -0.20
CA VAL A 149 15.42 -0.53 -0.55
C VAL A 149 14.80 -1.71 -1.28
N PHE A 150 13.61 -2.15 -0.86
CA PHE A 150 12.86 -3.20 -1.54
C PHE A 150 12.48 -2.81 -2.97
N GLY A 151 12.00 -1.59 -3.20
CA GLY A 151 11.65 -1.10 -4.53
C GLY A 151 12.88 -1.03 -5.46
N ILE A 152 14.00 -0.49 -4.98
CA ILE A 152 15.27 -0.44 -5.72
C ILE A 152 15.74 -1.86 -6.07
N TYR A 153 15.69 -2.79 -5.10
CA TYR A 153 16.07 -4.18 -5.31
C TYR A 153 15.21 -4.83 -6.41
N LEU A 154 13.90 -4.67 -6.32
CA LEU A 154 12.94 -5.28 -7.24
C LEU A 154 13.15 -4.77 -8.68
N VAL A 155 13.29 -3.46 -8.83
CA VAL A 155 13.58 -2.83 -10.13
C VAL A 155 14.93 -3.30 -10.67
N ARG A 156 15.98 -3.34 -9.84
CA ARG A 156 17.30 -3.84 -10.26
C ARG A 156 17.22 -5.28 -10.77
N GLN A 157 16.51 -6.16 -10.08
CA GLN A 157 16.38 -7.57 -10.47
C GLN A 157 15.69 -7.70 -11.82
N TYR A 158 14.62 -6.93 -12.03
CA TYR A 158 13.92 -6.94 -13.31
C TYR A 158 14.73 -6.30 -14.44
N ALA A 159 15.38 -5.16 -14.18
CA ALA A 159 16.20 -4.47 -15.17
C ALA A 159 17.42 -5.31 -15.62
N ARG A 160 17.93 -6.21 -14.77
CA ARG A 160 19.03 -7.13 -15.16
C ARG A 160 18.64 -8.11 -16.26
N SER A 161 17.37 -8.44 -16.42
CA SER A 161 16.88 -9.33 -17.49
C SER A 161 16.82 -8.64 -18.87
N ILE A 162 16.93 -7.32 -18.93
CA ILE A 162 16.99 -6.58 -20.19
C ILE A 162 18.36 -6.85 -20.83
N PRO A 163 18.45 -7.29 -22.13
CA PRO A 163 19.73 -7.51 -22.80
C PRO A 163 20.59 -6.25 -22.89
N ASP A 164 21.87 -6.38 -22.57
CA ASP A 164 22.82 -5.24 -22.64
C ASP A 164 23.05 -4.79 -24.09
N ASP A 165 23.03 -5.72 -25.04
CA ASP A 165 23.17 -5.43 -26.47
C ASP A 165 22.17 -4.41 -27.00
N LEU A 166 20.92 -4.43 -26.44
CA LEU A 166 19.87 -3.46 -26.79
C LEU A 166 20.27 -2.03 -26.36
N LEU A 167 20.89 -1.91 -25.20
CA LEU A 167 21.31 -0.62 -24.66
C LEU A 167 22.59 -0.12 -25.35
N GLU A 168 23.51 -1.04 -25.72
CA GLU A 168 24.71 -0.72 -26.44
C GLU A 168 24.41 -0.25 -27.86
N ALA A 169 23.49 -0.90 -28.56
CA ALA A 169 23.04 -0.45 -29.88
C ALA A 169 22.50 0.99 -29.84
N ALA A 170 21.66 1.31 -28.82
CA ALA A 170 21.13 2.66 -28.66
C ALA A 170 22.24 3.70 -28.35
N ARG A 171 23.31 3.30 -27.65
CA ARG A 171 24.46 4.18 -27.38
C ARG A 171 25.26 4.44 -28.65
N ILE A 172 25.42 3.41 -29.51
CA ILE A 172 26.05 3.54 -30.82
C ILE A 172 25.28 4.50 -31.73
N ASP A 173 23.93 4.47 -31.63
CA ASP A 173 23.03 5.41 -32.34
C ASP A 173 23.04 6.83 -31.73
N GLY A 174 23.89 7.08 -30.72
CA GLY A 174 24.05 8.40 -30.09
C GLY A 174 22.99 8.75 -29.00
N ALA A 175 22.20 7.78 -28.53
CA ALA A 175 21.26 8.03 -27.47
C ALA A 175 21.96 8.21 -26.11
N GLY A 176 21.67 9.32 -25.42
CA GLY A 176 22.14 9.52 -24.04
C GLY A 176 21.39 8.66 -23.04
N GLU A 177 21.98 8.41 -21.87
CA GLU A 177 21.43 7.50 -20.84
C GLU A 177 20.01 7.82 -20.41
N LEU A 178 19.64 9.10 -20.26
CA LEU A 178 18.27 9.48 -19.91
C LEU A 178 17.27 9.10 -21.01
N ARG A 179 17.66 9.24 -22.28
CA ARG A 179 16.84 8.82 -23.43
C ARG A 179 16.69 7.31 -23.46
N ILE A 180 17.77 6.56 -23.27
CA ILE A 180 17.74 5.09 -23.17
C ILE A 180 16.81 4.66 -22.03
N PHE A 181 16.95 5.26 -20.85
CA PHE A 181 16.09 4.95 -19.71
C PHE A 181 14.61 5.21 -20.01
N THR A 182 14.26 6.38 -20.54
CA THR A 182 12.85 6.76 -20.73
C THR A 182 12.19 6.09 -21.93
N THR A 183 12.93 5.86 -23.04
CA THR A 183 12.34 5.36 -24.29
C THR A 183 12.48 3.84 -24.48
N ILE A 184 13.45 3.22 -23.84
CA ILE A 184 13.72 1.78 -23.99
C ILE A 184 13.44 1.05 -22.68
N VAL A 185 14.12 1.44 -21.61
CA VAL A 185 14.09 0.69 -20.35
C VAL A 185 12.74 0.82 -19.65
N LEU A 186 12.23 2.04 -19.48
CA LEU A 186 10.99 2.30 -18.75
C LEU A 186 9.76 1.58 -19.35
N PRO A 187 9.57 1.53 -20.69
CA PRO A 187 8.52 0.71 -21.30
C PRO A 187 8.67 -0.79 -21.01
N LEU A 188 9.90 -1.32 -21.03
CA LEU A 188 10.18 -2.71 -20.70
C LEU A 188 9.96 -3.02 -19.21
N LEU A 189 10.14 -2.05 -18.32
CA LEU A 189 9.87 -2.16 -16.90
C LEU A 189 8.39 -2.04 -16.53
N LYS A 190 7.47 -1.81 -17.48
CA LYS A 190 6.04 -1.57 -17.22
C LYS A 190 5.41 -2.57 -16.25
N PRO A 191 5.63 -3.90 -16.33
CA PRO A 191 5.03 -4.84 -15.38
C PRO A 191 5.46 -4.58 -13.94
N ILE A 192 6.76 -4.32 -13.73
CA ILE A 192 7.28 -4.07 -12.38
C ILE A 192 6.90 -2.68 -11.87
N VAL A 193 6.76 -1.68 -12.76
CA VAL A 193 6.24 -0.35 -12.40
C VAL A 193 4.85 -0.46 -11.82
N VAL A 194 3.95 -1.21 -12.47
CA VAL A 194 2.58 -1.42 -11.98
C VAL A 194 2.57 -2.15 -10.63
N THR A 195 3.35 -3.21 -10.51
CA THR A 195 3.47 -3.97 -9.26
C THR A 195 3.97 -3.09 -8.12
N LEU A 196 5.05 -2.34 -8.35
CA LEU A 196 5.64 -1.46 -7.35
C LEU A 196 4.69 -0.30 -6.99
N ALA A 197 3.94 0.24 -7.97
CA ALA A 197 2.92 1.25 -7.72
C ALA A 197 1.83 0.74 -6.76
N ILE A 198 1.32 -0.47 -7.00
CA ILE A 198 0.30 -1.08 -6.15
C ILE A 198 0.84 -1.29 -4.73
N PHE A 199 2.02 -1.88 -4.59
CA PHE A 199 2.62 -2.13 -3.27
C PHE A 199 2.88 -0.84 -2.50
N THR A 200 3.45 0.18 -3.16
CA THR A 200 3.75 1.46 -2.50
C THR A 200 2.47 2.19 -2.10
N PHE A 201 1.47 2.20 -2.98
CA PHE A 201 0.18 2.81 -2.67
C PHE A 201 -0.49 2.13 -1.48
N LEU A 202 -0.58 0.80 -1.48
CA LEU A 202 -1.18 0.04 -0.38
C LEU A 202 -0.41 0.20 0.93
N ALA A 203 0.91 0.19 0.87
CA ALA A 203 1.75 0.41 2.05
C ALA A 203 1.52 1.81 2.64
N SER A 204 1.48 2.85 1.81
CA SER A 204 1.25 4.23 2.24
C SER A 204 -0.20 4.47 2.70
N TRP A 205 -1.19 3.88 2.00
CA TRP A 205 -2.61 4.01 2.37
C TRP A 205 -2.91 3.38 3.73
N ASN A 206 -2.33 2.21 4.02
CA ASN A 206 -2.55 1.48 5.27
C ASN A 206 -1.57 1.87 6.38
N ASP A 207 -0.63 2.79 6.11
CA ASP A 207 0.31 3.21 7.14
C ASP A 207 -0.40 4.00 8.23
N PHE A 208 -0.25 3.49 9.44
CA PHE A 208 -0.82 4.09 10.65
C PHE A 208 0.27 4.67 11.55
N MET A 209 1.36 3.90 11.74
CA MET A 209 2.32 4.22 12.79
C MET A 209 3.12 5.48 12.50
N TRP A 210 3.64 5.61 11.28
CA TRP A 210 4.44 6.78 10.94
C TRP A 210 3.62 8.07 10.87
N PRO A 211 2.46 8.11 10.18
CA PRO A 211 1.57 9.27 10.23
C PRO A 211 1.13 9.65 11.65
N LEU A 212 0.86 8.66 12.53
CA LEU A 212 0.49 8.93 13.93
C LEU A 212 1.59 9.68 14.69
N ILE A 213 2.87 9.37 14.39
CA ILE A 213 4.03 9.99 15.06
C ILE A 213 4.31 11.39 14.51
N VAL A 214 4.19 11.58 13.18
CA VAL A 214 4.66 12.79 12.52
C VAL A 214 3.57 13.85 12.29
N LEU A 215 2.28 13.44 12.28
CA LEU A 215 1.13 14.34 12.07
C LEU A 215 0.40 14.57 13.40
N SER A 216 0.74 15.64 14.09
CA SER A 216 0.15 15.99 15.40
C SER A 216 -1.17 16.77 15.29
N ASP A 217 -1.38 17.52 14.19
CA ASP A 217 -2.60 18.28 13.93
C ASP A 217 -3.62 17.43 13.19
N GLN A 218 -4.86 17.41 13.68
CA GLN A 218 -5.97 16.67 13.05
C GLN A 218 -6.19 17.06 11.58
N ALA A 219 -5.92 18.31 11.20
CA ALA A 219 -6.10 18.77 9.83
C ALA A 219 -5.26 17.97 8.80
N TRP A 220 -4.11 17.42 9.21
CA TRP A 220 -3.17 16.68 8.35
C TRP A 220 -3.27 15.16 8.46
N GLN A 221 -4.03 14.65 9.44
CA GLN A 221 -4.11 13.22 9.70
C GLN A 221 -4.64 12.43 8.50
N THR A 222 -4.14 11.21 8.37
CA THR A 222 -4.62 10.21 7.40
C THR A 222 -5.81 9.44 7.95
N ALA A 223 -6.58 8.78 7.09
CA ALA A 223 -7.79 8.05 7.47
C ALA A 223 -7.53 6.96 8.54
N PRO A 224 -6.45 6.15 8.48
CA PRO A 224 -6.16 5.18 9.56
C PRO A 224 -5.91 5.85 10.91
N VAL A 225 -5.24 7.01 10.95
CA VAL A 225 -4.97 7.75 12.20
C VAL A 225 -6.25 8.34 12.75
N ALA A 226 -7.06 8.97 11.91
CA ALA A 226 -8.34 9.54 12.29
C ALA A 226 -9.32 8.47 12.80
N LEU A 227 -9.39 7.31 12.12
CA LEU A 227 -10.22 6.18 12.54
C LEU A 227 -9.85 5.68 13.94
N ALA A 228 -8.55 5.57 14.23
CA ALA A 228 -8.08 5.22 15.58
C ALA A 228 -8.39 6.31 16.62
N GLY A 229 -8.47 7.58 16.20
CA GLY A 229 -8.92 8.71 17.04
C GLY A 229 -10.39 8.59 17.44
N LEU A 230 -11.27 8.19 16.51
CA LEU A 230 -12.69 7.97 16.80
C LEU A 230 -12.91 6.94 17.91
N SER A 231 -12.07 5.89 17.96
CA SER A 231 -12.12 4.89 19.04
C SER A 231 -11.81 5.45 20.43
N ARG A 232 -11.06 6.54 20.51
CA ARG A 232 -10.68 7.18 21.79
C ARG A 232 -11.70 8.21 22.26
N GLU A 233 -12.32 8.92 21.35
CA GLU A 233 -13.30 9.97 21.63
C GLU A 233 -14.69 9.39 21.94
N HIS A 234 -15.05 8.28 21.28
CA HIS A 234 -16.35 7.62 21.40
C HIS A 234 -16.16 6.19 21.92
N VAL A 235 -15.84 6.05 23.20
CA VAL A 235 -15.37 4.82 23.87
C VAL A 235 -16.25 3.57 23.67
N GLN A 236 -17.43 3.67 23.04
CA GLN A 236 -18.33 2.53 22.78
C GLN A 236 -19.17 2.66 21.51
N ASP A 237 -18.81 3.51 20.54
CA ASP A 237 -19.54 3.60 19.29
C ASP A 237 -18.95 2.67 18.24
N ASN A 238 -19.25 1.37 18.40
CA ASN A 238 -18.79 0.33 17.50
C ASN A 238 -19.34 0.52 16.07
N GLU A 239 -20.55 1.02 15.95
CA GLU A 239 -21.25 1.22 14.69
C GLU A 239 -20.59 2.33 13.87
N LEU A 240 -20.24 3.44 14.50
CA LEU A 240 -19.49 4.55 13.87
C LEU A 240 -18.09 4.09 13.44
N MET A 241 -17.39 3.33 14.27
CA MET A 241 -16.07 2.77 13.94
C MET A 241 -16.16 1.79 12.77
N MET A 242 -17.17 0.94 12.71
CA MET A 242 -17.37 0.00 11.60
C MET A 242 -17.70 0.75 10.32
N ALA A 243 -18.52 1.82 10.38
CA ALA A 243 -18.76 2.69 9.23
C ALA A 243 -17.47 3.35 8.72
N GLY A 244 -16.63 3.86 9.61
CA GLY A 244 -15.31 4.41 9.29
C GLY A 244 -14.37 3.38 8.66
N SER A 245 -14.38 2.15 9.18
CA SER A 245 -13.60 1.04 8.65
C SER A 245 -14.05 0.65 7.24
N VAL A 246 -15.36 0.56 7.00
CA VAL A 246 -15.93 0.30 5.65
C VAL A 246 -15.46 1.36 4.67
N VAL A 247 -15.60 2.64 5.00
CA VAL A 247 -15.21 3.75 4.12
C VAL A 247 -13.70 3.74 3.83
N THR A 248 -12.88 3.38 4.81
CA THR A 248 -11.42 3.32 4.65
C THR A 248 -10.98 2.13 3.79
N ILE A 249 -11.70 1.00 3.83
CA ILE A 249 -11.38 -0.20 3.04
C ILE A 249 -11.84 -0.07 1.58
N VAL A 250 -12.94 0.63 1.30
CA VAL A 250 -13.53 0.73 -0.05
C VAL A 250 -12.51 1.17 -1.12
N PRO A 251 -11.69 2.23 -0.95
CA PRO A 251 -10.72 2.62 -1.97
C PRO A 251 -9.68 1.53 -2.27
N VAL A 252 -9.23 0.81 -1.24
CA VAL A 252 -8.28 -0.31 -1.38
C VAL A 252 -8.91 -1.45 -2.14
N LEU A 253 -10.15 -1.79 -1.81
CA LEU A 253 -10.91 -2.86 -2.49
C LEU A 253 -11.14 -2.52 -3.96
N LEU A 254 -11.52 -1.29 -4.26
CA LEU A 254 -11.70 -0.82 -5.65
C LEU A 254 -10.40 -0.87 -6.44
N LEU A 255 -9.30 -0.41 -5.84
CA LEU A 255 -7.97 -0.49 -6.45
C LEU A 255 -7.57 -1.94 -6.72
N PHE A 256 -7.78 -2.83 -5.76
CA PHE A 256 -7.49 -4.26 -5.91
C PHE A 256 -8.30 -4.88 -7.04
N LEU A 257 -9.62 -4.67 -7.07
CA LEU A 257 -10.49 -5.19 -8.12
C LEU A 257 -10.11 -4.68 -9.51
N ALA A 258 -9.69 -3.42 -9.62
CA ALA A 258 -9.24 -2.83 -10.88
C ALA A 258 -7.90 -3.39 -11.36
N LEU A 259 -6.98 -3.70 -10.44
CA LEU A 259 -5.59 -4.06 -10.74
C LEU A 259 -5.23 -5.52 -10.45
N GLN A 260 -6.17 -6.37 -10.00
CA GLN A 260 -5.91 -7.75 -9.57
C GLN A 260 -5.15 -8.60 -10.61
N ARG A 261 -5.45 -8.42 -11.90
CA ARG A 261 -4.75 -9.14 -12.97
C ARG A 261 -3.24 -8.84 -13.00
N HIS A 262 -2.86 -7.58 -12.81
CA HIS A 262 -1.46 -7.17 -12.80
C HIS A 262 -0.73 -7.59 -11.52
N TYR A 263 -1.46 -7.65 -10.41
CA TYR A 263 -0.95 -8.13 -9.13
C TYR A 263 -0.55 -9.62 -9.20
N ILE A 264 -1.42 -10.45 -9.80
CA ILE A 264 -1.17 -11.89 -9.96
C ILE A 264 0.03 -12.13 -10.90
N GLU A 265 0.10 -11.41 -12.02
CA GLU A 265 1.23 -11.48 -12.96
C GLU A 265 2.55 -11.09 -12.27
N GLY A 266 2.56 -10.02 -11.48
CA GLY A 266 3.73 -9.55 -10.75
C GLY A 266 4.25 -10.53 -9.70
N LEU A 267 3.37 -11.22 -8.98
CA LEU A 267 3.73 -12.26 -8.01
C LEU A 267 4.31 -13.51 -8.68
N LEU A 268 3.76 -13.90 -9.83
CA LEU A 268 4.22 -15.08 -10.58
C LEU A 268 5.60 -14.85 -11.20
N LEU A 269 5.95 -13.64 -11.61
CA LEU A 269 7.28 -13.29 -12.13
C LEU A 269 8.41 -13.50 -11.09
N GLY A 270 8.11 -13.43 -9.80
CA GLY A 270 9.06 -13.76 -8.72
C GLY A 270 9.18 -15.24 -8.38
N SER A 271 8.24 -16.08 -8.84
CA SER A 271 8.14 -17.50 -8.45
C SER A 271 8.58 -18.49 -9.54
N VAL A 272 8.68 -18.07 -10.80
CA VAL A 272 9.15 -18.94 -11.90
C VAL A 272 10.68 -18.88 -11.95
N LYS A 273 11.32 -19.75 -11.18
CA LYS A 273 12.65 -20.23 -11.48
C LYS A 273 12.48 -21.34 -12.52
N GLY A 274 12.76 -21.04 -13.80
CA GLY A 274 13.00 -22.04 -14.81
C GLY A 274 14.25 -22.84 -14.49
#